data_8320dab7d486524fede9c628e505510a
#
_entry.id   8320dab7d486524fede9c628e505510a
#
_cell.length_a   1.000
_cell.length_b   1.000
_cell.length_c   1.000
_cell.angle_alpha   90.00
_cell.angle_beta   90.00
_cell.angle_gamma   90.00
#
_symmetry.space_group_name_H-M   'P 1'
#
loop_
_entity.id
_entity.type
_entity.pdbx_description
1 polymer ?
#
loop_
_entity_poly.entity_id
_entity_poly.type
_entity_poly.pdbx_seq_one_letter_code
_entity_poly.pdbx_strand_id
1 'polypeptide(L)'
;MKGNYKTRVGAVGLAVALAMAPAACGSSDDDVTATATTATTATTAKPAASTSTTAASTKPQTIKVTGSDFKFTGLPETAPAGSKISLTTDKSGEPHELVAVHVPESESRSAKEIAALSDAELETVLAGDPALVTIAMPGTTDTPGPVVGDGTLSEPGRYIILCTFPKGTTPEDVANAQGPLQGEDPHYHLGMVDEITIQ
;
A
#
# COMPACT_ATOMS: atom_id res chain seq x y z
N MET A 1 2.79 -18.68 -22.19
CA MET A 1 3.21 -17.51 -22.98
C MET A 1 3.96 -16.58 -22.04
N LYS A 2 5.25 -16.31 -22.30
CA LYS A 2 6.06 -15.43 -21.45
C LYS A 2 5.85 -13.99 -21.93
N GLY A 3 4.99 -13.24 -21.23
CA GLY A 3 4.79 -11.82 -21.50
C GLY A 3 5.96 -11.00 -20.96
N ASN A 4 6.75 -10.41 -21.84
CA ASN A 4 7.83 -9.48 -21.46
C ASN A 4 7.20 -8.14 -21.11
N TYR A 5 7.07 -7.83 -19.83
CA TYR A 5 6.75 -6.49 -19.35
C TYR A 5 7.97 -5.58 -19.55
N LYS A 6 8.07 -4.95 -20.70
CA LYS A 6 9.03 -3.86 -20.91
C LYS A 6 8.30 -2.55 -20.67
N THR A 7 8.51 -1.97 -19.49
CA THR A 7 8.10 -0.62 -19.14
C THR A 7 8.73 0.37 -20.12
N ARG A 8 7.92 1.06 -20.92
CA ARG A 8 8.36 2.23 -21.69
C ARG A 8 8.10 3.48 -20.86
N VAL A 9 9.13 3.94 -20.18
CA VAL A 9 9.12 5.26 -19.56
C VAL A 9 9.30 6.29 -20.67
N GLY A 10 8.25 7.04 -20.96
CA GLY A 10 8.29 8.21 -21.83
C GLY A 10 8.82 9.41 -21.07
N ALA A 11 10.04 9.85 -21.37
CA ALA A 11 10.60 11.08 -20.86
C ALA A 11 9.87 12.29 -21.48
N VAL A 12 9.09 13.01 -20.69
CA VAL A 12 8.59 14.35 -21.04
C VAL A 12 9.41 15.35 -20.22
N GLY A 13 10.35 15.98 -20.89
CA GLY A 13 11.11 17.09 -20.33
C GLY A 13 10.24 18.35 -20.29
N LEU A 14 10.02 18.90 -19.11
CA LEU A 14 9.43 20.22 -18.93
C LEU A 14 10.45 21.12 -18.22
N ALA A 15 10.98 22.08 -18.98
CA ALA A 15 11.83 23.16 -18.47
C ALA A 15 10.96 24.19 -17.76
N VAL A 16 11.17 24.45 -16.48
CA VAL A 16 10.55 25.54 -15.74
C VAL A 16 11.59 26.60 -15.43
N ALA A 17 11.32 27.80 -15.94
CA ALA A 17 12.13 28.99 -15.76
C ALA A 17 11.96 29.56 -14.34
N LEU A 18 13.10 29.93 -13.76
CA LEU A 18 13.25 30.62 -12.47
C LEU A 18 12.79 32.07 -12.59
N ALA A 19 11.89 32.52 -11.73
CA ALA A 19 11.63 33.94 -11.50
C ALA A 19 11.82 34.25 -10.02
N MET A 20 12.87 35.03 -9.71
CA MET A 20 13.12 35.65 -8.40
C MET A 20 12.34 36.98 -8.27
N ALA A 21 11.82 37.28 -7.10
CA ALA A 21 11.57 38.61 -6.63
C ALA A 21 11.56 38.68 -5.08
N PRO A 22 12.03 39.80 -4.46
CA PRO A 22 12.48 39.85 -3.08
C PRO A 22 11.55 40.56 -2.08
N ALA A 23 11.77 40.23 -0.82
CA ALA A 23 11.70 41.05 0.42
C ALA A 23 10.58 42.05 0.69
N ALA A 24 9.98 41.93 1.88
CA ALA A 24 9.68 43.08 2.76
C ALA A 24 9.62 42.62 4.22
N CYS A 25 10.43 43.25 5.07
CA CYS A 25 10.42 43.23 6.51
C CYS A 25 9.16 43.91 7.06
N GLY A 26 8.64 43.42 8.18
CA GLY A 26 7.64 44.10 9.00
C GLY A 26 7.67 43.56 10.42
N SER A 27 8.41 44.27 11.30
CA SER A 27 8.39 44.07 12.75
C SER A 27 7.11 44.74 13.33
N SER A 28 6.48 44.07 14.28
CA SER A 28 5.66 44.74 15.31
C SER A 28 5.66 43.86 16.56
N ASP A 29 6.29 44.40 17.60
CA ASP A 29 6.16 44.00 18.99
C ASP A 29 4.76 44.31 19.49
N ASP A 30 4.12 43.40 20.20
CA ASP A 30 3.09 43.71 21.19
C ASP A 30 3.16 42.68 22.33
N ASP A 31 3.57 43.20 23.46
CA ASP A 31 3.64 42.64 24.80
C ASP A 31 2.21 42.55 25.40
N VAL A 32 1.78 41.36 25.79
CA VAL A 32 0.61 41.19 26.68
C VAL A 32 0.81 40.02 27.64
N THR A 33 1.12 40.41 28.85
CA THR A 33 0.84 39.87 30.19
C THR A 33 0.24 38.47 30.32
N ALA A 34 0.99 37.64 31.04
CA ALA A 34 0.64 36.29 31.54
C ALA A 34 -0.56 36.33 32.50
N THR A 35 -1.54 35.48 32.27
CA THR A 35 -2.47 35.04 33.31
C THR A 35 -2.38 33.53 33.43
N ALA A 36 -1.85 33.05 34.55
CA ALA A 36 -1.75 31.63 34.89
C ALA A 36 -3.12 31.07 35.23
N THR A 37 -3.63 30.17 34.42
CA THR A 37 -4.78 29.32 34.76
C THR A 37 -4.31 27.92 35.01
N THR A 38 -4.44 27.44 36.23
CA THR A 38 -4.13 26.10 36.70
C THR A 38 -5.13 25.12 36.06
N ALA A 39 -4.70 24.33 35.10
CA ALA A 39 -5.50 23.27 34.51
C ALA A 39 -5.19 21.95 35.21
N THR A 40 -6.18 21.40 35.89
CA THR A 40 -6.21 20.08 36.51
C THR A 40 -6.04 18.99 35.45
N THR A 41 -4.98 18.21 35.55
CA THR A 41 -4.67 17.09 34.65
C THR A 41 -5.60 15.92 34.96
N ALA A 42 -6.65 15.74 34.17
CA ALA A 42 -7.40 14.49 34.16
C ALA A 42 -6.62 13.44 33.35
N THR A 43 -6.02 12.48 34.04
CA THR A 43 -5.37 11.30 33.43
C THR A 43 -6.45 10.37 32.87
N THR A 44 -6.73 10.50 31.58
CA THR A 44 -7.57 9.54 30.86
C THR A 44 -6.71 8.31 30.55
N ALA A 45 -6.95 7.21 31.25
CA ALA A 45 -6.32 5.93 30.94
C ALA A 45 -6.72 5.49 29.53
N LYS A 46 -5.74 5.40 28.62
CA LYS A 46 -5.86 4.82 27.31
C LYS A 46 -6.22 3.33 27.45
N PRO A 47 -7.29 2.81 26.81
CA PRO A 47 -7.53 1.37 26.78
C PRO A 47 -6.33 0.67 26.16
N ALA A 48 -5.76 -0.28 26.86
CA ALA A 48 -4.74 -1.16 26.32
C ALA A 48 -5.39 -1.98 25.20
N ALA A 49 -4.95 -1.77 23.96
CA ALA A 49 -5.26 -2.65 22.86
C ALA A 49 -4.68 -4.03 23.23
N SER A 50 -5.54 -5.03 23.35
CA SER A 50 -5.12 -6.43 23.52
C SER A 50 -4.42 -6.86 22.23
N THR A 51 -3.12 -6.76 22.21
CA THR A 51 -2.28 -7.36 21.17
C THR A 51 -2.35 -8.87 21.39
N SER A 52 -3.17 -9.55 20.61
CA SER A 52 -3.09 -11.02 20.49
C SER A 52 -1.80 -11.34 19.78
N THR A 53 -0.73 -11.54 20.53
CA THR A 53 0.53 -12.06 20.02
C THR A 53 0.29 -13.53 19.65
N THR A 54 -0.18 -13.77 18.44
CA THR A 54 -0.16 -15.11 17.85
C THR A 54 1.30 -15.46 17.64
N ALA A 55 1.80 -16.49 18.30
CA ALA A 55 3.16 -16.97 18.12
C ALA A 55 3.40 -17.20 16.61
N ALA A 56 4.43 -16.52 16.07
CA ALA A 56 4.77 -16.62 14.66
C ALA A 56 5.02 -18.09 14.32
N SER A 57 4.31 -18.61 13.32
CA SER A 57 4.58 -19.96 12.79
C SER A 57 5.97 -19.95 12.18
N THR A 58 6.76 -20.98 12.42
CA THR A 58 8.09 -21.15 11.81
C THR A 58 8.05 -21.95 10.52
N LYS A 59 6.87 -22.37 10.08
CA LYS A 59 6.68 -23.15 8.85
C LYS A 59 5.87 -22.35 7.85
N PRO A 60 6.22 -22.45 6.54
CA PRO A 60 5.42 -21.87 5.46
C PRO A 60 3.95 -22.25 5.58
N GLN A 61 3.07 -21.29 5.34
CA GLN A 61 1.62 -21.44 5.49
C GLN A 61 0.88 -20.72 4.37
N THR A 62 -0.41 -21.04 4.20
CA THR A 62 -1.29 -20.24 3.34
C THR A 62 -1.89 -19.09 4.16
N ILE A 63 -1.60 -17.88 3.77
CA ILE A 63 -2.14 -16.64 4.34
C ILE A 63 -3.40 -16.31 3.54
N LYS A 64 -4.54 -16.37 4.20
CA LYS A 64 -5.84 -16.04 3.59
C LYS A 64 -6.12 -14.56 3.76
N VAL A 65 -6.11 -13.83 2.66
CA VAL A 65 -6.39 -12.38 2.61
C VAL A 65 -7.75 -12.17 1.96
N THR A 66 -8.54 -11.27 2.53
CA THR A 66 -9.79 -10.83 1.92
C THR A 66 -9.69 -9.37 1.55
N GLY A 67 -9.99 -9.05 0.28
CA GLY A 67 -10.16 -7.69 -0.23
C GLY A 67 -11.64 -7.31 -0.20
N SER A 68 -11.97 -6.20 0.46
CA SER A 68 -13.33 -5.64 0.50
C SER A 68 -13.28 -4.17 0.91
N ASP A 69 -14.22 -3.36 0.42
CA ASP A 69 -14.37 -1.96 0.85
C ASP A 69 -13.03 -1.18 0.88
N PHE A 70 -12.19 -1.36 -0.14
CA PHE A 70 -10.87 -0.76 -0.30
C PHE A 70 -9.91 -1.03 0.88
N LYS A 71 -9.94 -2.24 1.41
CA LYS A 71 -8.97 -2.70 2.44
C LYS A 71 -8.67 -4.18 2.32
N PHE A 72 -7.51 -4.56 2.82
CA PHE A 72 -7.15 -5.95 3.06
C PHE A 72 -7.47 -6.34 4.51
N THR A 73 -7.89 -7.59 4.71
CA THR A 73 -8.04 -8.20 6.03
C THR A 73 -7.45 -9.60 6.02
N GLY A 74 -6.97 -10.06 7.17
CA GLY A 74 -6.36 -11.38 7.31
C GLY A 74 -4.86 -11.43 7.01
N LEU A 75 -4.24 -10.31 6.65
CA LEU A 75 -2.79 -10.23 6.49
C LEU A 75 -2.13 -10.17 7.89
N PRO A 76 -1.20 -11.07 8.25
CA PRO A 76 -0.47 -10.99 9.50
C PRO A 76 0.69 -10.00 9.38
N GLU A 77 1.16 -9.46 10.50
CA GLU A 77 2.35 -8.58 10.52
C GLU A 77 3.62 -9.31 10.05
N THR A 78 3.73 -10.61 10.35
CA THR A 78 4.87 -11.43 9.96
C THR A 78 4.44 -12.82 9.47
N ALA A 79 5.24 -13.39 8.55
CA ALA A 79 5.07 -14.77 8.12
C ALA A 79 6.41 -15.41 7.76
N PRO A 80 6.51 -16.76 7.82
CA PRO A 80 7.70 -17.48 7.37
C PRO A 80 7.92 -17.35 5.86
N ALA A 81 9.19 -17.32 5.45
CA ALA A 81 9.55 -17.41 4.04
C ALA A 81 8.95 -18.68 3.40
N GLY A 82 8.51 -18.57 2.16
CA GLY A 82 7.79 -19.63 1.46
C GLY A 82 6.29 -19.68 1.76
N SER A 83 5.75 -18.75 2.53
CA SER A 83 4.30 -18.67 2.74
C SER A 83 3.57 -18.19 1.48
N LYS A 84 2.42 -18.81 1.22
CA LYS A 84 1.58 -18.53 0.05
C LYS A 84 0.46 -17.58 0.40
N ILE A 85 0.25 -16.55 -0.42
CA ILE A 85 -0.91 -15.67 -0.32
C ILE A 85 -2.08 -16.26 -1.11
N SER A 86 -3.25 -16.26 -0.51
CA SER A 86 -4.52 -16.60 -1.17
C SER A 86 -5.48 -15.44 -1.00
N LEU A 87 -5.88 -14.80 -2.10
CA LEU A 87 -6.75 -13.62 -2.11
C LEU A 87 -8.20 -14.03 -2.40
N THR A 88 -9.11 -13.59 -1.55
CA THR A 88 -10.55 -13.68 -1.75
C THR A 88 -11.13 -12.28 -1.86
N THR A 89 -12.07 -12.06 -2.78
CA THR A 89 -12.84 -10.82 -2.88
C THR A 89 -14.31 -11.11 -2.50
N ASP A 90 -14.96 -10.22 -1.79
CA ASP A 90 -16.37 -10.40 -1.44
C ASP A 90 -17.29 -10.31 -2.69
N LYS A 91 -18.55 -10.73 -2.54
CA LYS A 91 -19.46 -10.87 -3.69
C LYS A 91 -20.01 -9.54 -4.22
N SER A 92 -20.00 -8.52 -3.39
CA SER A 92 -20.64 -7.22 -3.68
C SER A 92 -19.66 -6.15 -4.11
N GLY A 93 -18.36 -6.47 -4.05
CA GLY A 93 -17.29 -5.53 -4.33
C GLY A 93 -16.83 -5.49 -5.77
N GLU A 94 -15.81 -4.69 -5.99
CA GLU A 94 -15.04 -4.66 -7.22
C GLU A 94 -14.02 -5.81 -7.24
N PRO A 95 -13.46 -6.19 -8.41
CA PRO A 95 -12.26 -7.02 -8.44
C PRO A 95 -11.13 -6.37 -7.65
N HIS A 96 -10.34 -7.18 -6.98
CA HIS A 96 -9.15 -6.71 -6.29
C HIS A 96 -7.91 -7.45 -6.75
N GLU A 97 -6.79 -6.76 -6.74
CA GLU A 97 -5.48 -7.38 -6.83
C GLU A 97 -4.71 -7.16 -5.53
N LEU A 98 -3.79 -8.04 -5.28
CA LEU A 98 -2.79 -7.91 -4.24
C LEU A 98 -1.43 -7.88 -4.93
N VAL A 99 -0.81 -6.72 -4.93
CA VAL A 99 0.55 -6.49 -5.42
C VAL A 99 1.47 -6.46 -4.20
N ALA A 100 2.47 -7.33 -4.16
CA ALA A 100 3.48 -7.36 -3.12
C ALA A 100 4.82 -6.85 -3.68
N VAL A 101 5.29 -5.72 -3.16
CA VAL A 101 6.58 -5.12 -3.55
C VAL A 101 7.53 -5.16 -2.37
N HIS A 102 8.70 -5.75 -2.58
CA HIS A 102 9.78 -5.75 -1.59
C HIS A 102 10.36 -4.35 -1.47
N VAL A 103 10.48 -3.84 -0.23
CA VAL A 103 11.09 -2.54 0.03
C VAL A 103 12.42 -2.69 0.77
N PRO A 104 13.39 -1.79 0.52
CA PRO A 104 14.69 -1.87 1.18
C PRO A 104 14.56 -1.62 2.70
N GLU A 105 15.45 -2.20 3.48
CA GLU A 105 15.48 -2.01 4.95
C GLU A 105 15.65 -0.54 5.37
N SER A 106 16.21 0.29 4.50
CA SER A 106 16.34 1.74 4.73
C SER A 106 15.00 2.49 4.63
N GLU A 107 13.96 1.88 4.05
CA GLU A 107 12.64 2.47 3.97
C GLU A 107 11.89 2.25 5.29
N SER A 108 11.73 3.31 6.08
CA SER A 108 11.14 3.24 7.42
C SER A 108 9.68 3.72 7.49
N ARG A 109 9.16 4.30 6.41
CA ARG A 109 7.75 4.75 6.36
C ARG A 109 6.82 3.56 6.38
N SER A 110 5.68 3.69 7.04
CA SER A 110 4.60 2.69 7.00
C SER A 110 3.99 2.56 5.60
N ALA A 111 3.31 1.47 5.32
CA ALA A 111 2.60 1.27 4.06
C ALA A 111 1.63 2.43 3.74
N LYS A 112 0.95 2.97 4.75
CA LYS A 112 0.04 4.12 4.58
C LYS A 112 0.76 5.42 4.21
N GLU A 113 1.92 5.66 4.80
CA GLU A 113 2.75 6.83 4.45
C GLU A 113 3.31 6.70 3.04
N ILE A 114 3.70 5.48 2.64
CA ILE A 114 4.14 5.19 1.28
C ILE A 114 2.99 5.39 0.28
N ALA A 115 1.80 4.87 0.56
CA ALA A 115 0.63 5.04 -0.31
C ALA A 115 0.15 6.50 -0.43
N ALA A 116 0.53 7.38 0.50
CA ALA A 116 0.20 8.80 0.46
C ALA A 116 1.23 9.66 -0.29
N LEU A 117 2.30 9.06 -0.83
CA LEU A 117 3.29 9.75 -1.63
C LEU A 117 2.71 10.18 -2.98
N SER A 118 3.37 11.15 -3.62
CA SER A 118 3.09 11.43 -5.03
C SER A 118 3.49 10.23 -5.91
N ASP A 119 2.84 10.08 -7.07
CA ASP A 119 3.12 8.97 -7.99
C ASP A 119 4.61 8.82 -8.31
N ALA A 120 5.33 9.93 -8.53
CA ALA A 120 6.76 9.92 -8.83
C ALA A 120 7.63 9.44 -7.64
N GLU A 121 7.24 9.77 -6.41
CA GLU A 121 7.91 9.29 -5.21
C GLU A 121 7.57 7.82 -4.96
N LEU A 122 6.32 7.45 -5.15
CA LEU A 122 5.85 6.06 -5.03
C LEU A 122 6.58 5.14 -6.00
N GLU A 123 6.70 5.53 -7.28
CA GLU A 123 7.51 4.81 -8.27
C GLU A 123 8.96 4.64 -7.84
N THR A 124 9.53 5.65 -7.17
CA THR A 124 10.91 5.58 -6.67
C THR A 124 11.05 4.60 -5.50
N VAL A 125 10.09 4.61 -4.57
CA VAL A 125 10.10 3.74 -3.38
C VAL A 125 9.79 2.29 -3.75
N LEU A 126 8.85 2.09 -4.64
CA LEU A 126 8.44 0.78 -5.15
C LEU A 126 9.18 0.40 -6.44
N ALA A 127 10.36 1.00 -6.66
CA ALA A 127 11.19 0.73 -7.84
C ALA A 127 11.63 -0.74 -7.85
N GLY A 128 11.08 -1.50 -8.77
CA GLY A 128 11.39 -2.92 -8.94
C GLY A 128 10.19 -3.69 -9.48
N ASP A 129 10.45 -4.91 -9.89
CA ASP A 129 9.36 -5.81 -10.26
C ASP A 129 8.64 -6.29 -8.99
N PRO A 130 7.30 -6.37 -8.98
CA PRO A 130 6.60 -6.95 -7.85
C PRO A 130 6.97 -8.42 -7.67
N ALA A 131 7.18 -8.84 -6.43
CA ALA A 131 7.46 -10.22 -6.09
C ALA A 131 6.25 -11.13 -6.35
N LEU A 132 5.06 -10.57 -6.20
CA LEU A 132 3.79 -11.25 -6.39
C LEU A 132 2.72 -10.26 -6.86
N VAL A 133 1.92 -10.68 -7.84
CA VAL A 133 0.61 -10.08 -8.13
C VAL A 133 -0.40 -11.21 -8.22
N THR A 134 -1.46 -11.14 -7.42
CA THR A 134 -2.59 -12.08 -7.50
C THR A 134 -3.89 -11.30 -7.59
N ILE A 135 -4.86 -11.83 -8.34
CA ILE A 135 -6.14 -11.18 -8.62
C ILE A 135 -7.28 -12.10 -8.17
N ALA A 136 -8.33 -11.51 -7.59
CA ALA A 136 -9.58 -12.20 -7.31
C ALA A 136 -10.77 -11.39 -7.82
N MET A 137 -11.67 -12.05 -8.55
CA MET A 137 -12.94 -11.51 -8.99
C MET A 137 -13.95 -11.49 -7.83
N PRO A 138 -15.01 -10.66 -7.90
CA PRO A 138 -16.06 -10.63 -6.87
C PRO A 138 -16.61 -12.01 -6.52
N GLY A 139 -16.60 -12.35 -5.25
CA GLY A 139 -17.10 -13.63 -4.73
C GLY A 139 -16.20 -14.84 -5.01
N THR A 140 -14.98 -14.65 -5.47
CA THR A 140 -14.05 -15.73 -5.77
C THR A 140 -12.80 -15.69 -4.89
N THR A 141 -12.09 -16.82 -4.90
CA THR A 141 -10.75 -16.94 -4.31
C THR A 141 -9.77 -17.28 -5.42
N ASP A 142 -8.66 -16.55 -5.50
CA ASP A 142 -7.57 -16.78 -6.46
C ASP A 142 -8.09 -17.02 -7.91
N THR A 143 -8.98 -16.17 -8.38
CA THR A 143 -9.54 -16.26 -9.74
C THR A 143 -9.47 -14.88 -10.40
N PRO A 144 -8.64 -14.66 -11.40
CA PRO A 144 -7.76 -15.62 -12.09
C PRO A 144 -6.56 -16.16 -11.25
N GLY A 145 -6.23 -15.55 -10.11
CA GLY A 145 -5.13 -15.96 -9.25
C GLY A 145 -3.81 -15.26 -9.57
N PRO A 146 -2.66 -15.89 -9.29
CA PRO A 146 -1.36 -15.26 -9.51
C PRO A 146 -1.09 -14.97 -10.99
N VAL A 147 -0.74 -13.72 -11.29
CA VAL A 147 -0.34 -13.24 -12.63
C VAL A 147 1.14 -12.85 -12.68
N VAL A 148 1.74 -12.59 -11.51
CA VAL A 148 3.20 -12.47 -11.32
C VAL A 148 3.58 -13.35 -10.15
N GLY A 149 4.67 -14.11 -10.26
CA GLY A 149 5.06 -15.11 -9.29
C GLY A 149 4.13 -16.33 -9.29
N ASP A 150 4.22 -17.12 -8.24
CA ASP A 150 3.42 -18.36 -8.04
C ASP A 150 2.46 -18.27 -6.83
N GLY A 151 2.33 -17.10 -6.28
CA GLY A 151 1.56 -16.83 -5.06
C GLY A 151 2.39 -16.89 -3.79
N THR A 152 3.68 -17.16 -3.86
CA THR A 152 4.55 -17.40 -2.70
C THR A 152 5.49 -16.20 -2.47
N LEU A 153 5.65 -15.78 -1.21
CA LEU A 153 6.66 -14.84 -0.78
C LEU A 153 7.83 -15.61 -0.15
N SER A 154 8.93 -15.76 -0.90
CA SER A 154 10.06 -16.60 -0.52
C SER A 154 11.26 -15.84 0.03
N GLU A 155 11.44 -14.57 -0.35
CA GLU A 155 12.56 -13.77 0.12
C GLU A 155 12.22 -13.12 1.46
N PRO A 156 13.09 -13.23 2.49
CA PRO A 156 12.92 -12.47 3.71
C PRO A 156 12.99 -10.98 3.46
N GLY A 157 12.21 -10.23 4.22
CA GLY A 157 12.18 -8.78 4.14
C GLY A 157 10.77 -8.22 4.28
N ARG A 158 10.67 -6.90 4.19
CA ARG A 158 9.40 -6.18 4.30
C ARG A 158 8.79 -5.96 2.92
N TYR A 159 7.51 -6.23 2.82
CA TYR A 159 6.72 -6.04 1.61
C TYR A 159 5.60 -5.05 1.86
N ILE A 160 5.46 -4.10 0.95
CA ILE A 160 4.25 -3.28 0.86
C ILE A 160 3.25 -4.02 -0.01
N ILE A 161 2.03 -4.12 0.49
CA ILE A 161 0.90 -4.79 -0.16
C ILE A 161 -0.10 -3.71 -0.58
N LEU A 162 -0.46 -3.65 -1.85
CA LEU A 162 -1.37 -2.63 -2.35
C LEU A 162 -2.26 -3.16 -3.49
N CYS A 163 -3.41 -2.51 -3.71
CA CYS A 163 -4.26 -2.74 -4.87
C CYS A 163 -4.18 -1.52 -5.78
N THR A 164 -3.68 -1.71 -7.02
CA THR A 164 -3.50 -0.61 -7.99
C THR A 164 -4.71 -0.42 -8.90
N PHE A 165 -5.73 -1.28 -8.81
CA PHE A 165 -6.93 -1.13 -9.61
C PHE A 165 -7.59 0.23 -9.36
N PRO A 166 -7.97 0.95 -10.41
CA PRO A 166 -8.76 2.16 -10.29
C PRO A 166 -10.14 1.86 -9.69
N LYS A 167 -10.69 2.80 -8.95
CA LYS A 167 -12.08 2.74 -8.48
C LYS A 167 -13.05 2.57 -9.66
N GLY A 168 -14.02 1.68 -9.49
CA GLY A 168 -15.00 1.37 -10.52
C GLY A 168 -14.55 0.27 -11.49
N THR A 169 -13.40 -0.36 -11.25
CA THR A 169 -12.92 -1.50 -12.04
C THR A 169 -13.97 -2.61 -12.06
N THR A 170 -14.28 -3.11 -13.25
CA THR A 170 -15.22 -4.21 -13.44
C THR A 170 -14.52 -5.52 -13.78
N PRO A 171 -15.17 -6.68 -13.60
CA PRO A 171 -14.64 -7.96 -14.06
C PRO A 171 -14.30 -7.99 -15.56
N GLU A 172 -15.04 -7.23 -16.38
CA GLU A 172 -14.79 -7.14 -17.82
C GLU A 172 -13.51 -6.35 -18.13
N ASP A 173 -13.25 -5.27 -17.38
CA ASP A 173 -11.99 -4.52 -17.51
C ASP A 173 -10.78 -5.41 -17.23
N VAL A 174 -10.85 -6.18 -16.15
CA VAL A 174 -9.78 -7.13 -15.79
C VAL A 174 -9.61 -8.23 -16.84
N ALA A 175 -10.72 -8.79 -17.35
CA ALA A 175 -10.67 -9.86 -18.35
C ALA A 175 -10.10 -9.39 -19.70
N ASN A 176 -10.30 -8.12 -20.07
CA ASN A 176 -9.84 -7.53 -21.33
C ASN A 176 -8.49 -6.81 -21.19
N ALA A 177 -7.92 -6.72 -19.98
CA ALA A 177 -6.69 -6.00 -19.73
C ALA A 177 -5.50 -6.58 -20.53
N GLN A 178 -4.74 -5.71 -21.17
CA GLN A 178 -3.50 -6.06 -21.88
C GLN A 178 -2.26 -5.59 -21.11
N GLY A 179 -2.46 -5.11 -19.86
CA GLY A 179 -1.46 -4.57 -18.97
C GLY A 179 -2.11 -3.96 -17.75
N PRO A 180 -1.37 -3.17 -16.95
CA PRO A 180 -1.94 -2.48 -15.79
C PRO A 180 -3.14 -1.62 -16.17
N LEU A 181 -4.21 -1.73 -15.41
CA LEU A 181 -5.39 -0.89 -15.59
C LEU A 181 -5.04 0.57 -15.28
N GLN A 182 -5.60 1.48 -16.07
CA GLN A 182 -5.39 2.91 -15.92
C GLN A 182 -6.70 3.59 -15.52
N GLY A 183 -6.63 4.54 -14.62
CA GLY A 183 -7.80 5.29 -14.15
C GLY A 183 -7.44 6.22 -13.00
N GLU A 184 -8.45 6.90 -12.49
CA GLU A 184 -8.31 7.78 -11.33
C GLU A 184 -8.57 7.00 -10.03
N ASP A 185 -8.13 7.54 -8.89
CA ASP A 185 -8.36 7.02 -7.55
C ASP A 185 -8.06 5.51 -7.42
N PRO A 186 -6.80 5.06 -7.54
CA PRO A 186 -6.48 3.66 -7.31
C PRO A 186 -6.84 3.25 -5.88
N HIS A 187 -7.21 1.99 -5.71
CA HIS A 187 -7.70 1.47 -4.42
C HIS A 187 -6.74 1.72 -3.26
N TYR A 188 -5.43 1.75 -3.49
CA TYR A 188 -4.47 2.06 -2.43
C TYR A 188 -4.60 3.50 -1.92
N HIS A 189 -5.00 4.48 -2.73
CA HIS A 189 -5.34 5.84 -2.29
C HIS A 189 -6.61 5.86 -1.42
N LEU A 190 -7.51 4.90 -1.61
CA LEU A 190 -8.73 4.75 -0.83
C LEU A 190 -8.52 3.94 0.46
N GLY A 191 -7.28 3.48 0.70
CA GLY A 191 -6.89 2.78 1.92
C GLY A 191 -6.58 1.30 1.74
N MET A 192 -6.63 0.76 0.51
CA MET A 192 -6.31 -0.64 0.23
C MET A 192 -4.81 -0.87 0.14
N VAL A 193 -4.16 -0.66 1.26
CA VAL A 193 -2.71 -0.81 1.46
C VAL A 193 -2.44 -1.45 2.81
N ASP A 194 -1.43 -2.31 2.88
CA ASP A 194 -0.99 -2.99 4.10
C ASP A 194 0.49 -3.37 3.97
N GLU A 195 1.06 -4.02 4.95
CA GLU A 195 2.43 -4.51 4.91
C GLU A 195 2.59 -5.86 5.61
N ILE A 196 3.57 -6.62 5.19
CA ILE A 196 3.96 -7.88 5.82
C ILE A 196 5.48 -8.01 5.84
N THR A 197 6.02 -8.57 6.92
CA THR A 197 7.44 -8.94 7.01
C THR A 197 7.59 -10.44 6.87
N ILE A 198 8.36 -10.88 5.90
CA ILE A 198 8.73 -12.28 5.69
C ILE A 198 10.04 -12.58 6.42
N GLN A 199 10.07 -13.69 7.19
CA GLN A 199 11.17 -14.10 8.06
C GLN A 199 11.70 -15.50 7.73
#